data_ff35392b12394c16f2071bfbee279245
#
_entry.id   ff35392b12394c16f2071bfbee279245
#
_cell.length_a   1.000
_cell.length_b   1.000
_cell.length_c   1.000
_cell.angle_alpha   90.00
_cell.angle_beta   90.00
_cell.angle_gamma   90.00
#
_symmetry.space_group_name_H-M   'P 1'
#
loop_
_entity.id
_entity.type
_entity.pdbx_description
1 polymer ?
#
loop_
_entity_poly.entity_id
_entity_poly.type
_entity_poly.pdbx_seq_one_letter_code
_entity_poly.pdbx_strand_id
1 'polypeptide(L)'
;YLPFLKMNQRMEVYKAKCHVQVLIHELQEKEEQIDQPVFLTRGDHIGMISRMLLLDLKHAIKNKELYMLYQPQVYSDGICIGAEALLRWNHPVYGMIYPPLIIYLAEAGKVLPELEQFIIDEVTDGIVQTRAQYDSDFKISVNITAHSLLWDVEGYIRQTMEQKGIDA
;
A
#
# COMPACT_ATOMS: atom_id res chain seq x y z
N TYR A 1 17.38 0.12 -16.16
CA TYR A 1 18.29 -0.09 -17.28
C TYR A 1 19.62 0.61 -17.02
N LEU A 2 20.65 -0.13 -16.62
CA LEU A 2 21.99 0.39 -16.32
C LEU A 2 23.08 -0.13 -17.28
N PRO A 3 22.85 -0.44 -18.57
CA PRO A 3 23.87 -1.05 -19.42
C PRO A 3 25.00 -0.10 -19.81
N PHE A 4 24.79 1.23 -19.72
CA PHE A 4 25.72 2.23 -20.25
C PHE A 4 26.51 3.01 -19.17
N LEU A 5 26.29 2.74 -17.88
CA LEU A 5 27.07 3.39 -16.83
C LEU A 5 28.44 2.73 -16.69
N LYS A 6 29.50 3.52 -16.60
CA LYS A 6 30.85 3.03 -16.24
C LYS A 6 30.81 2.34 -14.87
N MET A 7 31.72 1.38 -14.65
CA MET A 7 31.72 0.55 -13.42
C MET A 7 31.71 1.38 -12.13
N ASN A 8 32.46 2.48 -12.09
CA ASN A 8 32.47 3.38 -10.93
C ASN A 8 31.12 4.08 -10.71
N GLN A 9 30.43 4.47 -11.77
CA GLN A 9 29.09 5.07 -11.69
C GLN A 9 28.05 4.06 -11.22
N ARG A 10 28.18 2.80 -11.64
CA ARG A 10 27.30 1.71 -11.15
C ARG A 10 27.51 1.45 -9.65
N MET A 11 28.75 1.50 -9.19
CA MET A 11 29.06 1.34 -7.78
C MET A 11 28.49 2.46 -6.93
N GLU A 12 28.59 3.71 -7.36
CA GLU A 12 28.00 4.85 -6.66
C GLU A 12 26.46 4.79 -6.61
N VAL A 13 25.82 4.41 -7.69
CA VAL A 13 24.35 4.18 -7.73
C VAL A 13 23.95 3.03 -6.80
N TYR A 14 24.76 1.96 -6.76
CA TYR A 14 24.50 0.83 -5.85
C TYR A 14 24.62 1.24 -4.38
N LYS A 15 25.69 1.97 -4.02
CA LYS A 15 25.87 2.51 -2.66
C LYS A 15 24.73 3.44 -2.26
N ALA A 16 24.31 4.34 -3.16
CA ALA A 16 23.20 5.23 -2.92
C ALA A 16 21.90 4.45 -2.68
N LYS A 17 21.62 3.40 -3.47
CA LYS A 17 20.46 2.52 -3.26
C LYS A 17 20.50 1.83 -1.90
N CYS A 18 21.63 1.26 -1.51
CA CYS A 18 21.78 0.61 -0.20
C CYS A 18 21.56 1.59 0.94
N HIS A 19 22.09 2.82 0.81
CA HIS A 19 21.88 3.86 1.82
C HIS A 19 20.41 4.27 1.94
N VAL A 20 19.74 4.44 0.83
CA VAL A 20 18.29 4.75 0.80
C VAL A 20 17.46 3.62 1.40
N GLN A 21 17.79 2.36 1.12
CA GLN A 21 17.10 1.21 1.72
C GLN A 21 17.25 1.18 3.25
N VAL A 22 18.44 1.49 3.76
CA VAL A 22 18.67 1.61 5.23
C VAL A 22 17.79 2.73 5.80
N LEU A 23 17.76 3.90 5.17
CA LEU A 23 16.93 5.02 5.63
C LEU A 23 15.43 4.72 5.56
N ILE A 24 14.97 3.97 4.56
CA ILE A 24 13.57 3.51 4.49
C ILE A 24 13.29 2.56 5.66
N HIS A 25 14.20 1.62 5.95
CA HIS A 25 14.05 0.71 7.09
C HIS A 25 14.00 1.48 8.42
N GLU A 26 14.88 2.45 8.62
CA GLU A 26 14.85 3.32 9.79
C GLU A 26 13.57 4.14 9.93
N LEU A 27 12.99 4.60 8.79
CA LEU A 27 11.68 5.25 8.78
C LEU A 27 10.57 4.30 9.23
N GLN A 28 10.59 3.08 8.74
CA GLN A 28 9.60 2.05 9.08
C GLN A 28 9.68 1.65 10.56
N GLU A 29 10.89 1.51 11.12
CA GLU A 29 11.08 1.20 12.55
C GLU A 29 10.67 2.36 13.47
N LYS A 30 10.90 3.61 13.05
CA LYS A 30 10.52 4.78 13.85
C LYS A 30 9.03 4.99 13.92
N GLU A 31 8.29 4.62 12.89
CA GLU A 31 6.84 4.77 12.85
C GLU A 31 6.14 3.86 13.86
N GLU A 32 6.69 2.68 14.16
CA GLU A 32 6.19 1.81 15.23
C GLU A 32 6.34 2.41 16.64
N GLN A 33 7.13 3.47 16.80
CA GLN A 33 7.48 4.06 18.11
C GLN A 33 6.94 5.47 18.35
N ILE A 34 6.28 6.13 17.39
CA ILE A 34 5.98 7.57 17.49
C ILE A 34 4.53 7.88 17.15
N ASP A 35 3.81 8.40 18.16
CA ASP A 35 2.46 9.01 18.07
C ASP A 35 2.41 10.34 17.28
N GLN A 36 3.53 10.80 16.73
CA GLN A 36 3.60 12.02 15.93
C GLN A 36 4.47 11.85 14.70
N PRO A 37 4.05 12.37 13.54
CA PRO A 37 4.78 12.24 12.30
C PRO A 37 6.16 12.90 12.38
N VAL A 38 7.21 12.10 12.14
CA VAL A 38 8.58 12.60 11.96
C VAL A 38 8.65 13.34 10.63
N PHE A 39 8.53 14.65 10.72
CA PHE A 39 8.36 15.50 9.56
C PHE A 39 9.59 15.71 8.71
N LEU A 40 9.34 15.69 7.49
CA LEU A 40 9.77 16.37 6.28
C LEU A 40 10.41 17.75 6.54
N THR A 41 11.48 17.83 7.33
CA THR A 41 12.24 19.08 7.45
C THR A 41 13.06 19.32 6.18
N ARG A 42 13.04 20.56 5.69
CA ARG A 42 13.86 20.98 4.55
C ARG A 42 15.35 20.77 4.89
N GLY A 43 16.01 19.83 4.20
CA GLY A 43 17.43 19.58 4.31
C GLY A 43 17.82 18.25 4.95
N ASP A 44 16.88 17.50 5.47
CA ASP A 44 17.10 16.18 6.01
C ASP A 44 17.01 15.11 4.90
N HIS A 45 17.94 14.17 4.85
CA HIS A 45 17.92 13.07 3.89
C HIS A 45 16.63 12.25 3.99
N ILE A 46 16.14 12.02 5.20
CA ILE A 46 14.86 11.33 5.47
C ILE A 46 13.69 12.10 4.84
N GLY A 47 13.62 13.42 5.03
CA GLY A 47 12.59 14.25 4.46
C GLY A 47 12.61 14.31 2.92
N MET A 48 13.79 14.21 2.31
CA MET A 48 13.92 14.12 0.86
C MET A 48 13.38 12.79 0.32
N ILE A 49 13.75 11.67 0.96
CA ILE A 49 13.29 10.33 0.58
C ILE A 49 11.77 10.22 0.75
N SER A 50 11.21 10.72 1.85
CA SER A 50 9.76 10.71 2.06
C SER A 50 9.02 11.50 0.98
N ARG A 51 9.56 12.65 0.54
CA ARG A 51 8.97 13.41 -0.58
C ARG A 51 9.03 12.67 -1.91
N MET A 52 10.16 11.99 -2.18
CA MET A 52 10.30 11.15 -3.37
C MET A 52 9.30 10.00 -3.34
N LEU A 53 9.26 9.25 -2.24
CA LEU A 53 8.31 8.14 -2.07
C LEU A 53 6.86 8.60 -2.15
N LEU A 54 6.53 9.81 -1.67
CA LEU A 54 5.18 10.35 -1.82
C LEU A 54 4.82 10.62 -3.29
N LEU A 55 5.74 11.17 -4.07
CA LEU A 55 5.52 11.37 -5.51
C LEU A 55 5.37 10.02 -6.22
N ASP A 56 6.22 9.06 -5.88
CA ASP A 56 6.18 7.72 -6.44
C ASP A 56 4.89 7.00 -6.02
N LEU A 57 4.39 7.18 -4.79
CA LEU A 57 3.11 6.63 -4.35
C LEU A 57 1.94 7.14 -5.18
N LYS A 58 1.90 8.45 -5.49
CA LYS A 58 0.87 9.03 -6.36
C LYS A 58 0.88 8.42 -7.76
N HIS A 59 2.07 8.10 -8.26
CA HIS A 59 2.23 7.37 -9.53
C HIS A 59 1.83 5.90 -9.39
N ALA A 60 2.24 5.24 -8.31
CA ALA A 60 1.97 3.82 -8.05
C ALA A 60 0.47 3.53 -7.97
N ILE A 61 -0.32 4.40 -7.31
CA ILE A 61 -1.79 4.28 -7.28
C ILE A 61 -2.37 4.30 -8.69
N LYS A 62 -1.91 5.22 -9.55
CA LYS A 62 -2.41 5.35 -10.94
C LYS A 62 -1.94 4.24 -11.86
N ASN A 63 -0.72 3.75 -11.67
CA ASN A 63 -0.08 2.78 -12.56
C ASN A 63 -0.24 1.33 -12.09
N LYS A 64 -1.02 1.10 -11.02
CA LYS A 64 -1.25 -0.23 -10.44
C LYS A 64 0.06 -0.95 -10.03
N GLU A 65 0.99 -0.20 -9.43
CA GLU A 65 2.21 -0.77 -8.83
C GLU A 65 1.96 -1.32 -7.42
N LEU A 66 0.85 -0.90 -6.82
CA LEU A 66 0.30 -1.46 -5.60
C LEU A 66 -0.48 -2.72 -5.92
N TYR A 67 -0.54 -3.65 -4.98
CA TYR A 67 -1.34 -4.88 -5.11
C TYR A 67 -1.80 -5.38 -3.75
N MET A 68 -2.80 -6.25 -3.76
CA MET A 68 -3.32 -6.88 -2.54
C MET A 68 -2.79 -8.31 -2.43
N LEU A 69 -2.31 -8.67 -1.24
CA LEU A 69 -2.14 -10.05 -0.82
C LEU A 69 -3.32 -10.45 0.06
N TYR A 70 -3.77 -11.70 -0.10
CA TYR A 70 -4.88 -12.22 0.68
C TYR A 70 -4.39 -13.27 1.66
N GLN A 71 -4.53 -12.99 2.96
CA GLN A 71 -4.21 -13.94 4.02
C GLN A 71 -5.46 -14.73 4.38
N PRO A 72 -5.50 -16.06 4.16
CA PRO A 72 -6.66 -16.87 4.45
C PRO A 72 -7.02 -16.85 5.93
N GLN A 73 -8.32 -16.76 6.22
CA GLN A 73 -8.90 -16.94 7.54
C GLN A 73 -9.56 -18.33 7.59
N VAL A 74 -9.05 -19.19 8.47
CA VAL A 74 -9.48 -20.58 8.56
C VAL A 74 -9.98 -20.91 9.96
N TYR A 75 -11.00 -21.75 10.06
CA TYR A 75 -11.40 -22.37 11.31
C TYR A 75 -10.40 -23.44 11.77
N SER A 76 -10.55 -23.89 13.02
CA SER A 76 -9.71 -24.97 13.59
C SER A 76 -9.80 -26.30 12.86
N ASP A 77 -10.88 -26.55 12.13
CA ASP A 77 -11.12 -27.71 11.26
C ASP A 77 -10.52 -27.56 9.86
N GLY A 78 -9.89 -26.42 9.57
CA GLY A 78 -9.23 -26.14 8.29
C GLY A 78 -10.14 -25.54 7.21
N ILE A 79 -11.42 -25.29 7.50
CA ILE A 79 -12.33 -24.64 6.55
C ILE A 79 -11.95 -23.16 6.41
N CYS A 80 -11.67 -22.72 5.19
CA CYS A 80 -11.43 -21.32 4.87
C CYS A 80 -12.74 -20.56 4.74
N ILE A 81 -12.92 -19.52 5.58
CA ILE A 81 -14.14 -18.71 5.66
C ILE A 81 -13.99 -17.32 5.08
N GLY A 82 -12.78 -16.90 4.79
CA GLY A 82 -12.51 -15.58 4.30
C GLY A 82 -11.02 -15.31 4.13
N ALA A 83 -10.70 -14.08 3.87
CA ALA A 83 -9.33 -13.62 3.81
C ALA A 83 -9.21 -12.18 4.32
N GLU A 84 -8.03 -11.82 4.80
CA GLU A 84 -7.65 -10.43 5.04
C GLU A 84 -6.87 -9.90 3.84
N ALA A 85 -7.33 -8.77 3.30
CA ALA A 85 -6.66 -8.08 2.21
C ALA A 85 -5.57 -7.17 2.76
N LEU A 86 -4.35 -7.42 2.35
CA LEU A 86 -3.14 -6.77 2.84
C LEU A 86 -2.45 -6.02 1.71
N LEU A 87 -2.44 -4.68 1.80
CA LEU A 87 -1.78 -3.81 0.83
C LEU A 87 -0.28 -4.11 0.75
N ARG A 88 0.25 -4.10 -0.47
CA ARG A 88 1.68 -4.24 -0.75
C ARG A 88 2.11 -3.24 -1.83
N TRP A 89 3.32 -2.76 -1.71
CA TRP A 89 3.96 -1.94 -2.73
C TRP A 89 5.36 -2.47 -3.01
N ASN A 90 5.55 -3.02 -4.19
CA ASN A 90 6.89 -3.43 -4.63
C ASN A 90 7.48 -2.31 -5.48
N HIS A 91 8.10 -1.35 -4.80
CA HIS A 91 8.68 -0.19 -5.46
C HIS A 91 9.84 -0.60 -6.38
N PRO A 92 9.88 -0.12 -7.65
CA PRO A 92 10.84 -0.60 -8.64
C PRO A 92 12.30 -0.32 -8.28
N VAL A 93 12.54 0.69 -7.44
CA VAL A 93 13.90 1.07 -7.01
C VAL A 93 14.23 0.58 -5.61
N TYR A 94 13.27 0.67 -4.68
CA TYR A 94 13.51 0.44 -3.25
C TYR A 94 13.02 -0.93 -2.76
N GLY A 95 12.33 -1.69 -3.62
CA GLY A 95 11.78 -2.99 -3.24
C GLY A 95 10.51 -2.87 -2.43
N MET A 96 10.28 -3.79 -1.50
CA MET A 96 9.06 -3.84 -0.71
C MET A 96 8.96 -2.67 0.25
N ILE A 97 7.89 -1.90 0.13
CA ILE A 97 7.50 -0.84 1.07
C ILE A 97 6.34 -1.40 1.92
N TYR A 98 6.49 -1.31 3.24
CA TYR A 98 5.51 -1.86 4.17
C TYR A 98 4.26 -0.97 4.31
N PRO A 99 3.08 -1.56 4.57
CA PRO A 99 1.81 -0.84 4.65
C PRO A 99 1.81 0.38 5.59
N PRO A 100 2.36 0.35 6.81
CA PRO A 100 2.40 1.52 7.68
C PRO A 100 3.02 2.75 7.01
N LEU A 101 4.16 2.58 6.32
CA LEU A 101 4.81 3.69 5.61
C LEU A 101 3.97 4.17 4.42
N ILE A 102 3.28 3.27 3.71
CA ILE A 102 2.38 3.64 2.61
C ILE A 102 1.24 4.53 3.14
N ILE A 103 0.61 4.12 4.23
CA ILE A 103 -0.48 4.88 4.88
C ILE A 103 0.02 6.24 5.34
N TYR A 104 1.13 6.27 6.08
CA TYR A 104 1.75 7.52 6.51
C TYR A 104 2.00 8.49 5.35
N LEU A 105 2.58 8.02 4.25
CA LEU A 105 2.84 8.83 3.06
C LEU A 105 1.52 9.32 2.42
N ALA A 106 0.49 8.48 2.39
CA ALA A 106 -0.81 8.83 1.84
C ALA A 106 -1.50 9.92 2.67
N GLU A 107 -1.44 9.82 4.00
CA GLU A 107 -1.94 10.85 4.92
C GLU A 107 -1.18 12.18 4.77
N ALA A 108 0.15 12.13 4.86
CA ALA A 108 1.02 13.30 4.71
C ALA A 108 0.83 13.99 3.35
N GLY A 109 0.60 13.22 2.31
CA GLY A 109 0.38 13.70 0.94
C GLY A 109 -1.06 14.06 0.60
N LYS A 110 -2.00 13.86 1.53
CA LYS A 110 -3.45 14.07 1.33
C LYS A 110 -4.00 13.28 0.13
N VAL A 111 -3.51 12.05 -0.04
CA VAL A 111 -3.95 11.12 -1.09
C VAL A 111 -4.51 9.82 -0.49
N LEU A 112 -4.84 9.85 0.79
CA LEU A 112 -5.43 8.68 1.46
C LEU A 112 -6.76 8.26 0.83
N PRO A 113 -7.70 9.17 0.48
CA PRO A 113 -8.93 8.77 -0.20
C PRO A 113 -8.67 8.03 -1.52
N GLU A 114 -7.73 8.50 -2.33
CA GLU A 114 -7.38 7.85 -3.60
C GLU A 114 -6.75 6.47 -3.39
N LEU A 115 -5.93 6.32 -2.33
CA LEU A 115 -5.37 5.03 -1.95
C LEU A 115 -6.46 4.07 -1.48
N GLU A 116 -7.40 4.54 -0.66
CA GLU A 116 -8.50 3.73 -0.15
C GLU A 116 -9.48 3.33 -1.28
N GLN A 117 -9.77 4.22 -2.22
CA GLN A 117 -10.53 3.89 -3.42
C GLN A 117 -9.84 2.78 -4.21
N PHE A 118 -8.53 2.90 -4.45
CA PHE A 118 -7.76 1.85 -5.09
C PHE A 118 -7.89 0.50 -4.37
N ILE A 119 -7.75 0.49 -3.02
CA ILE A 119 -7.88 -0.73 -2.21
C ILE A 119 -9.27 -1.34 -2.36
N ILE A 120 -10.33 -0.52 -2.27
CA ILE A 120 -11.72 -0.97 -2.40
C ILE A 120 -11.96 -1.56 -3.80
N ASP A 121 -11.46 -0.91 -4.85
CA ASP A 121 -11.60 -1.39 -6.22
C ASP A 121 -10.91 -2.73 -6.43
N GLU A 122 -9.67 -2.88 -5.98
CA GLU A 122 -8.91 -4.14 -6.10
C GLU A 122 -9.54 -5.27 -5.28
N VAL A 123 -10.02 -4.97 -4.06
CA VAL A 123 -10.67 -5.98 -3.21
C VAL A 123 -12.02 -6.41 -3.79
N THR A 124 -12.83 -5.48 -4.30
CA THR A 124 -14.11 -5.83 -4.92
C THR A 124 -13.93 -6.60 -6.23
N ASP A 125 -12.89 -6.30 -7.02
CA ASP A 125 -12.50 -7.12 -8.17
C ASP A 125 -12.09 -8.53 -7.73
N GLY A 126 -11.33 -8.64 -6.65
CA GLY A 126 -10.97 -9.92 -6.02
C GLY A 126 -12.20 -10.72 -5.59
N ILE A 127 -13.19 -10.08 -4.98
CA ILE A 127 -14.47 -10.73 -4.59
C ILE A 127 -15.18 -11.30 -5.83
N VAL A 128 -15.32 -10.50 -6.89
CA VAL A 128 -15.97 -10.96 -8.13
C VAL A 128 -15.29 -12.20 -8.70
N GLN A 129 -13.95 -12.17 -8.76
CA GLN A 129 -13.16 -13.31 -9.26
C GLN A 129 -13.30 -14.54 -8.36
N THR A 130 -13.33 -14.33 -7.04
CA THR A 130 -13.40 -15.42 -6.06
C THR A 130 -14.78 -16.07 -6.02
N ARG A 131 -15.86 -15.27 -6.08
CA ARG A 131 -17.24 -15.78 -6.12
C ARG A 131 -17.53 -16.69 -7.33
N ALA A 132 -16.80 -16.51 -8.41
CA ALA A 132 -16.90 -17.41 -9.57
C ALA A 132 -16.34 -18.82 -9.29
N GLN A 133 -15.53 -18.99 -8.23
CA GLN A 133 -14.83 -20.22 -7.90
C GLN A 133 -15.19 -20.82 -6.55
N TYR A 134 -15.68 -20.00 -5.60
CA TYR A 134 -15.97 -20.37 -4.21
C TYR A 134 -17.39 -19.97 -3.81
N ASP A 135 -17.82 -20.45 -2.65
CA ASP A 135 -19.14 -20.21 -2.10
C ASP A 135 -19.42 -18.71 -1.85
N SER A 136 -20.70 -18.33 -1.88
CA SER A 136 -21.19 -16.95 -1.74
C SER A 136 -20.86 -16.29 -0.39
N ASP A 137 -20.57 -17.09 0.64
CA ASP A 137 -20.34 -16.61 2.00
C ASP A 137 -18.88 -16.22 2.32
N PHE A 138 -17.99 -16.29 1.31
CA PHE A 138 -16.59 -15.90 1.48
C PHE A 138 -16.46 -14.40 1.73
N LYS A 139 -15.83 -14.04 2.87
CA LYS A 139 -15.67 -12.65 3.31
C LYS A 139 -14.23 -12.16 3.13
N ILE A 140 -14.08 -10.93 2.68
CA ILE A 140 -12.76 -10.27 2.65
C ILE A 140 -12.78 -9.10 3.62
N SER A 141 -11.87 -9.13 4.60
CA SER A 141 -11.65 -8.03 5.53
C SER A 141 -10.63 -7.05 4.96
N VAL A 142 -10.89 -5.75 5.13
CA VAL A 142 -10.00 -4.67 4.69
C VAL A 142 -9.67 -3.79 5.89
N ASN A 143 -8.39 -3.46 6.04
CA ASN A 143 -7.96 -2.49 7.05
C ASN A 143 -8.21 -1.07 6.53
N ILE A 144 -8.95 -0.28 7.29
CA ILE A 144 -9.17 1.15 7.06
C ILE A 144 -8.66 1.95 8.26
N THR A 145 -8.28 3.20 8.03
CA THR A 145 -7.78 4.08 9.09
C THR A 145 -8.93 4.91 9.72
N ALA A 146 -8.67 5.51 10.87
CA ALA A 146 -9.63 6.46 11.43
C ALA A 146 -9.85 7.69 10.54
N HIS A 147 -8.86 8.05 9.72
CA HIS A 147 -8.95 9.14 8.76
C HIS A 147 -9.91 8.84 7.59
N SER A 148 -10.21 7.57 7.34
CA SER A 148 -11.22 7.15 6.35
C SER A 148 -12.60 7.71 6.65
N LEU A 149 -12.89 8.04 7.91
CA LEU A 149 -14.13 8.68 8.33
C LEU A 149 -14.25 10.16 7.90
N LEU A 150 -13.19 10.76 7.35
CA LEU A 150 -13.21 12.13 6.84
C LEU A 150 -13.79 12.26 5.42
N TRP A 151 -14.07 11.14 4.76
CA TRP A 151 -14.76 11.09 3.47
C TRP A 151 -15.80 9.97 3.49
N ASP A 152 -16.70 9.94 2.51
CA ASP A 152 -17.80 8.97 2.44
C ASP A 152 -17.29 7.60 1.92
N VAL A 153 -16.48 6.93 2.73
CA VAL A 153 -15.93 5.61 2.40
C VAL A 153 -17.03 4.55 2.30
N GLU A 154 -18.05 4.62 3.16
CA GLU A 154 -19.16 3.67 3.15
C GLU A 154 -19.98 3.79 1.85
N GLY A 155 -20.31 5.02 1.46
CA GLY A 155 -21.02 5.27 0.20
C GLY A 155 -20.24 4.78 -1.00
N TYR A 156 -18.92 5.00 -1.01
CA TYR A 156 -18.05 4.50 -2.09
C TYR A 156 -18.01 2.97 -2.15
N ILE A 157 -17.87 2.28 -1.02
CA ILE A 157 -17.91 0.81 -0.94
C ILE A 157 -19.23 0.31 -1.50
N ARG A 158 -20.37 0.84 -1.03
CA ARG A 158 -21.70 0.44 -1.44
C ARG A 158 -21.90 0.62 -2.95
N GLN A 159 -21.54 1.79 -3.47
CA GLN A 159 -21.64 2.08 -4.90
C GLN A 159 -20.79 1.14 -5.75
N THR A 160 -19.55 0.87 -5.33
CA THR A 160 -18.62 -0.02 -6.05
C THR A 160 -19.14 -1.46 -6.05
N MET A 161 -19.69 -1.93 -4.93
CA MET A 161 -20.29 -3.25 -4.80
C MET A 161 -21.51 -3.38 -5.72
N GLU A 162 -22.43 -2.41 -5.71
CA GLU A 162 -23.61 -2.39 -6.60
C GLU A 162 -23.20 -2.44 -8.08
N GLN A 163 -22.23 -1.63 -8.49
CA GLN A 163 -21.74 -1.61 -9.88
C GLN A 163 -21.15 -2.95 -10.32
N LYS A 164 -20.56 -3.72 -9.40
CA LYS A 164 -19.97 -5.03 -9.66
C LYS A 164 -20.92 -6.20 -9.38
N GLY A 165 -22.17 -5.93 -9.01
CA GLY A 165 -23.17 -6.96 -8.71
C GLY A 165 -22.82 -7.78 -7.47
N ILE A 166 -22.19 -7.17 -6.48
CA ILE A 166 -21.84 -7.77 -5.19
C ILE A 166 -22.94 -7.40 -4.19
N ASP A 167 -23.66 -8.39 -3.67
CA ASP A 167 -24.60 -8.17 -2.57
C ASP A 167 -23.85 -7.90 -1.27
N ALA A 168 -24.36 -6.92 -0.47
CA ALA A 168 -23.76 -6.46 0.79
C ALA A 168 -24.08 -7.41 1.96
#